data_b5865365be162b83098a5828f510c01c
#
_entry.id   b5865365be162b83098a5828f510c01c
#
_cell.length_a   1.000
_cell.length_b   1.000
_cell.length_c   1.000
_cell.angle_alpha   90.00
_cell.angle_beta   90.00
_cell.angle_gamma   90.00
#
_symmetry.space_group_name_H-M   'P 1'
#
loop_
_entity.id
_entity.type
_entity.pdbx_description
1 polymer ?
#
loop_
_entity_poly.entity_id
_entity_poly.type
_entity_poly.pdbx_seq_one_letter_code
_entity_poly.pdbx_strand_id
1 'polypeptide(L)'
;YIAAEGDISTDLLSPGNQAHSRSDRELHGKCLISERAQQEIEALKLQHPDKQVMLIAEKGTMGVGSSRMSGINNVALWTGKQASKYVPFINIAPIVAGTNGISPIFQTTVGVTGGIGIDLQNWVKKLDADGNPILNNDENPILEQTYSVETGTVLTINTSDKKLLNEDGGDELVDVASSFTPQKMEFIRAGGSYAIVFGKMLQTFACETLGIPLKSAFAPSKEVSVKGQGLT
;
A
#
# COMPACT_ATOMS: atom_id res chain seq x y z
N TYR A 1 6.12 -10.08 -4.37
CA TYR A 1 5.32 -11.23 -4.79
C TYR A 1 4.20 -10.82 -5.76
N ILE A 2 4.17 -11.40 -6.92
CA ILE A 2 3.08 -11.24 -7.90
C ILE A 2 1.91 -12.13 -7.45
N ALA A 3 0.86 -11.50 -6.93
CA ALA A 3 -0.28 -12.23 -6.39
C ALA A 3 -1.21 -12.78 -7.47
N ALA A 4 -1.39 -12.01 -8.55
CA ALA A 4 -2.17 -12.41 -9.70
C ALA A 4 -1.81 -11.55 -10.91
N GLU A 5 -2.00 -12.08 -12.10
CA GLU A 5 -2.07 -11.33 -13.34
C GLU A 5 -3.51 -10.80 -13.51
N GLY A 6 -3.64 -9.47 -13.59
CA GLY A 6 -4.94 -8.79 -13.62
C GLY A 6 -5.33 -8.16 -12.28
N ASP A 7 -6.58 -7.75 -12.18
CA ASP A 7 -7.10 -7.05 -11.00
C ASP A 7 -7.15 -7.95 -9.76
N ILE A 8 -6.65 -7.45 -8.65
CA ILE A 8 -6.83 -8.09 -7.35
C ILE A 8 -8.01 -7.44 -6.63
N SER A 9 -9.09 -8.21 -6.51
CA SER A 9 -10.27 -7.76 -5.79
C SER A 9 -10.09 -7.89 -4.28
N THR A 10 -10.84 -7.08 -3.53
CA THR A 10 -10.91 -7.21 -2.08
C THR A 10 -11.53 -8.55 -1.63
N ASP A 11 -12.26 -9.25 -2.51
CA ASP A 11 -12.76 -10.59 -2.24
C ASP A 11 -11.64 -11.66 -2.30
N LEU A 12 -10.62 -11.48 -3.13
CA LEU A 12 -9.43 -12.33 -3.10
C LEU A 12 -8.62 -12.13 -1.81
N LEU A 13 -8.59 -10.90 -1.29
CA LEU A 13 -7.86 -10.58 -0.06
C LEU A 13 -8.64 -10.97 1.21
N SER A 14 -9.97 -10.92 1.16
CA SER A 14 -10.88 -11.19 2.29
C SER A 14 -12.25 -11.60 1.78
N PRO A 15 -12.45 -12.90 1.49
CA PRO A 15 -13.68 -13.40 0.89
C PRO A 15 -14.93 -13.10 1.73
N GLY A 16 -16.02 -12.71 1.05
CA GLY A 16 -17.29 -12.37 1.70
C GLY A 16 -17.93 -13.55 2.43
N ASN A 17 -17.81 -14.76 1.89
CA ASN A 17 -18.31 -16.00 2.50
C ASN A 17 -17.56 -16.40 3.78
N GLN A 18 -16.38 -15.81 4.04
CA GLN A 18 -15.59 -15.98 5.26
C GLN A 18 -15.74 -14.81 6.25
N ALA A 19 -16.79 -14.00 6.09
CA ALA A 19 -17.00 -12.82 6.93
C ALA A 19 -17.13 -13.12 8.42
N HIS A 20 -17.61 -14.32 8.78
CA HIS A 20 -17.77 -14.78 10.16
C HIS A 20 -16.43 -14.91 10.92
N SER A 21 -15.32 -15.13 10.21
CA SER A 21 -14.00 -15.26 10.82
C SER A 21 -13.25 -13.92 11.02
N ARG A 22 -13.80 -12.79 10.55
CA ARG A 22 -13.10 -11.48 10.56
C ARG A 22 -12.74 -10.95 11.93
N SER A 23 -13.43 -11.39 12.98
CA SER A 23 -13.11 -11.04 14.37
C SER A 23 -11.82 -11.73 14.87
N ASP A 24 -11.47 -12.87 14.27
CA ASP A 24 -10.22 -13.59 14.53
C ASP A 24 -9.26 -13.36 13.35
N ARG A 25 -8.25 -12.52 13.57
CA ARG A 25 -7.32 -12.12 12.52
C ARG A 25 -6.46 -13.26 12.00
N GLU A 26 -6.07 -14.20 12.85
CA GLU A 26 -5.23 -15.34 12.45
C GLU A 26 -6.06 -16.33 11.63
N LEU A 27 -7.28 -16.62 12.08
CA LEU A 27 -8.19 -17.48 11.35
C LEU A 27 -8.56 -16.86 9.99
N HIS A 28 -8.94 -15.59 9.98
CA HIS A 28 -9.32 -14.90 8.73
C HIS A 28 -8.12 -14.71 7.79
N GLY A 29 -6.91 -14.56 8.32
CA GLY A 29 -5.69 -14.47 7.53
C GLY A 29 -5.46 -15.67 6.61
N LYS A 30 -5.92 -16.86 7.00
CA LYS A 30 -5.86 -18.07 6.15
C LYS A 30 -6.67 -17.97 4.86
N CYS A 31 -7.51 -16.94 4.73
CA CYS A 31 -8.29 -16.67 3.53
C CYS A 31 -7.56 -15.84 2.48
N LEU A 32 -6.32 -15.37 2.74
CA LEU A 32 -5.59 -14.54 1.79
C LEU A 32 -5.28 -15.33 0.52
N ILE A 33 -5.89 -14.95 -0.60
CA ILE A 33 -5.66 -15.45 -1.96
C ILE A 33 -5.78 -16.99 -2.04
N SER A 34 -4.72 -17.72 -1.64
CA SER A 34 -4.68 -19.20 -1.63
C SER A 34 -3.56 -19.70 -0.72
N GLU A 35 -3.64 -20.97 -0.30
CA GLU A 35 -2.56 -21.61 0.46
C GLU A 35 -1.23 -21.61 -0.27
N ARG A 36 -1.25 -21.80 -1.60
CA ARG A 36 -0.05 -21.71 -2.42
C ARG A 36 0.60 -20.34 -2.33
N ALA A 37 -0.18 -19.26 -2.45
CA ALA A 37 0.31 -17.89 -2.33
C ALA A 37 0.94 -17.65 -0.94
N GLN A 38 0.33 -18.17 0.10
CA GLN A 38 0.83 -18.07 1.47
C GLN A 38 2.18 -18.77 1.62
N GLN A 39 2.33 -19.99 1.09
CA GLN A 39 3.57 -20.75 1.11
C GLN A 39 4.69 -20.04 0.34
N GLU A 40 4.38 -19.48 -0.82
CA GLU A 40 5.35 -18.73 -1.63
C GLU A 40 5.80 -17.44 -0.91
N ILE A 41 4.89 -16.72 -0.27
CA ILE A 41 5.23 -15.54 0.57
C ILE A 41 6.16 -15.93 1.72
N GLU A 42 5.87 -17.03 2.43
CA GLU A 42 6.73 -17.52 3.51
C GLU A 42 8.12 -17.94 2.98
N ALA A 43 8.18 -18.57 1.81
CA ALA A 43 9.46 -18.93 1.19
C ALA A 43 10.29 -17.67 0.87
N LEU A 44 9.69 -16.61 0.34
CA LEU A 44 10.36 -15.33 0.10
C LEU A 44 10.87 -14.68 1.39
N LYS A 45 10.09 -14.73 2.48
CA LYS A 45 10.52 -14.22 3.79
C LYS A 45 11.70 -14.99 4.35
N LEU A 46 11.78 -16.30 4.12
CA LEU A 46 12.92 -17.12 4.52
C LEU A 46 14.17 -16.84 3.68
N GLN A 47 14.01 -16.59 2.37
CA GLN A 47 15.11 -16.22 1.47
C GLN A 47 15.67 -14.82 1.77
N HIS A 48 14.81 -13.90 2.19
CA HIS A 48 15.14 -12.49 2.42
C HIS A 48 14.67 -12.02 3.81
N PRO A 49 15.24 -12.52 4.90
CA PRO A 49 14.76 -12.28 6.26
C PRO A 49 14.86 -10.81 6.73
N ASP A 50 15.70 -10.02 6.07
CA ASP A 50 15.88 -8.58 6.29
C ASP A 50 14.93 -7.71 5.47
N LYS A 51 14.27 -8.28 4.47
CA LYS A 51 13.40 -7.56 3.54
C LYS A 51 11.91 -7.78 3.85
N GLN A 52 11.07 -6.92 3.34
CA GLN A 52 9.62 -7.03 3.45
C GLN A 52 9.02 -7.43 2.10
N VAL A 53 8.05 -8.34 2.13
CA VAL A 53 7.33 -8.75 0.91
C VAL A 53 6.32 -7.66 0.53
N MET A 54 6.35 -7.23 -0.72
CA MET A 54 5.33 -6.41 -1.35
C MET A 54 4.40 -7.29 -2.18
N LEU A 55 3.09 -7.08 -2.05
CA LEU A 55 2.08 -7.79 -2.82
C LEU A 55 1.70 -6.98 -4.06
N ILE A 56 1.80 -7.57 -5.24
CA ILE A 56 1.64 -6.86 -6.52
C ILE A 56 0.47 -7.46 -7.34
N ALA A 57 -0.39 -6.58 -7.86
CA ALA A 57 -1.31 -6.88 -8.95
C ALA A 57 -0.62 -6.58 -10.28
N GLU A 58 -0.20 -7.62 -11.02
CA GLU A 58 0.43 -7.46 -12.32
C GLU A 58 -0.62 -7.29 -13.41
N LYS A 59 -0.42 -6.36 -14.35
CA LYS A 59 -1.39 -5.98 -15.41
C LYS A 59 -2.77 -5.63 -14.87
N GLY A 60 -2.86 -5.20 -13.61
CA GLY A 60 -4.12 -4.96 -12.94
C GLY A 60 -4.07 -3.92 -11.83
N THR A 61 -5.26 -3.61 -11.34
CA THR A 61 -5.51 -2.70 -10.23
C THR A 61 -5.59 -3.45 -8.91
N MET A 62 -4.86 -2.98 -7.90
CA MET A 62 -4.92 -3.55 -6.55
C MET A 62 -6.16 -3.05 -5.79
N GLY A 63 -6.90 -3.98 -5.19
CA GLY A 63 -7.97 -3.67 -4.25
C GLY A 63 -9.29 -3.23 -4.88
N VAL A 64 -9.64 -3.79 -6.04
CA VAL A 64 -10.93 -3.54 -6.71
C VAL A 64 -12.08 -4.09 -5.89
N GLY A 65 -13.19 -3.36 -5.87
CA GLY A 65 -14.42 -3.75 -5.16
C GLY A 65 -14.66 -2.93 -3.89
N SER A 66 -15.40 -3.50 -2.93
CA SER A 66 -15.76 -2.81 -1.69
C SER A 66 -14.54 -2.67 -0.77
N SER A 67 -14.39 -1.51 -0.10
CA SER A 67 -13.32 -1.33 0.88
C SER A 67 -13.48 -2.27 2.07
N ARG A 68 -12.52 -3.17 2.28
CA ARG A 68 -12.49 -4.10 3.39
C ARG A 68 -11.19 -3.98 4.17
N MET A 69 -11.29 -3.45 5.39
CA MET A 69 -10.17 -3.39 6.32
C MET A 69 -9.56 -4.80 6.54
N SER A 70 -10.40 -5.84 6.56
CA SER A 70 -9.94 -7.22 6.69
C SER A 70 -9.01 -7.67 5.55
N GLY A 71 -9.18 -7.16 4.33
CA GLY A 71 -8.29 -7.47 3.22
C GLY A 71 -6.87 -7.00 3.47
N ILE A 72 -6.69 -5.72 3.85
CA ILE A 72 -5.35 -5.20 4.14
C ILE A 72 -4.77 -5.81 5.44
N ASN A 73 -5.62 -6.18 6.40
CA ASN A 73 -5.17 -6.89 7.60
C ASN A 73 -4.62 -8.28 7.26
N ASN A 74 -5.24 -9.00 6.33
CA ASN A 74 -4.75 -10.30 5.84
C ASN A 74 -3.41 -10.13 5.12
N VAL A 75 -3.30 -9.11 4.26
CA VAL A 75 -2.01 -8.78 3.62
C VAL A 75 -0.95 -8.49 4.69
N ALA A 76 -1.26 -7.67 5.69
CA ALA A 76 -0.33 -7.34 6.77
C ALA A 76 0.11 -8.57 7.57
N LEU A 77 -0.77 -9.52 7.80
CA LEU A 77 -0.44 -10.76 8.51
C LEU A 77 0.63 -11.57 7.76
N TRP A 78 0.50 -11.69 6.44
CA TRP A 78 1.38 -12.52 5.63
C TRP A 78 2.64 -11.79 5.15
N THR A 79 2.51 -10.55 4.73
CA THR A 79 3.61 -9.78 4.12
C THR A 79 4.32 -8.86 5.10
N GLY A 80 3.65 -8.50 6.21
CA GLY A 80 4.20 -7.63 7.24
C GLY A 80 5.34 -8.29 8.00
N LYS A 81 6.27 -7.48 8.46
CA LYS A 81 7.35 -7.90 9.36
C LYS A 81 6.87 -7.72 10.80
N GLN A 82 7.02 -8.75 11.62
CA GLN A 82 6.69 -8.62 13.03
C GLN A 82 7.69 -7.68 13.71
N ALA A 83 7.21 -6.56 14.23
CA ALA A 83 8.06 -5.53 14.82
C ALA A 83 8.71 -5.99 16.15
N SER A 84 8.06 -6.89 16.88
CA SER A 84 8.57 -7.42 18.14
C SER A 84 7.89 -8.74 18.50
N LYS A 85 8.66 -9.68 19.03
CA LYS A 85 8.11 -10.93 19.59
C LYS A 85 7.24 -10.70 20.86
N TYR A 86 7.36 -9.53 21.49
CA TYR A 86 6.60 -9.17 22.69
C TYR A 86 5.30 -8.46 22.39
N VAL A 87 5.15 -7.95 21.16
CA VAL A 87 3.93 -7.26 20.70
C VAL A 87 3.55 -7.87 19.36
N PRO A 88 3.01 -9.09 19.34
CA PRO A 88 2.79 -9.87 18.13
C PRO A 88 1.81 -9.24 17.14
N PHE A 89 1.02 -8.25 17.58
CA PHE A 89 0.03 -7.57 16.75
C PHE A 89 0.53 -6.30 16.06
N ILE A 90 1.76 -5.87 16.34
CA ILE A 90 2.39 -4.72 15.66
C ILE A 90 3.24 -5.29 14.52
N ASN A 91 2.63 -5.46 13.39
CA ASN A 91 3.34 -5.75 12.16
C ASN A 91 3.78 -4.44 11.51
N ILE A 92 4.95 -4.47 10.86
CA ILE A 92 5.33 -3.38 9.96
C ILE A 92 4.27 -3.29 8.87
N ALA A 93 3.91 -2.05 8.51
CA ALA A 93 2.87 -1.73 7.56
C ALA A 93 2.96 -2.56 6.27
N PRO A 94 1.86 -3.12 5.77
CA PRO A 94 1.86 -3.87 4.53
C PRO A 94 2.20 -2.96 3.35
N ILE A 95 2.89 -3.52 2.36
CA ILE A 95 3.19 -2.86 1.10
C ILE A 95 2.40 -3.56 0.01
N VAL A 96 1.57 -2.81 -0.69
CA VAL A 96 0.79 -3.30 -1.84
C VAL A 96 1.03 -2.42 -3.05
N ALA A 97 0.98 -3.00 -4.22
CA ALA A 97 1.18 -2.29 -5.47
C ALA A 97 0.27 -2.80 -6.58
N GLY A 98 0.01 -1.95 -7.56
CA GLY A 98 -0.69 -2.32 -8.78
C GLY A 98 -0.03 -1.66 -9.97
N THR A 99 0.13 -2.41 -11.07
CA THR A 99 0.71 -1.88 -12.31
C THR A 99 -0.26 -0.97 -13.06
N ASN A 100 -1.57 -1.12 -12.79
CA ASN A 100 -2.62 -0.18 -13.24
C ASN A 100 -3.15 0.65 -12.06
N GLY A 101 -2.34 0.80 -11.00
CA GLY A 101 -2.67 1.59 -9.83
C GLY A 101 -3.37 0.82 -8.72
N ILE A 102 -3.87 1.59 -7.75
CA ILE A 102 -4.62 1.07 -6.60
C ILE A 102 -5.99 1.72 -6.59
N SER A 103 -7.03 0.92 -6.38
CA SER A 103 -8.39 1.44 -6.24
C SER A 103 -8.42 2.57 -5.17
N PRO A 104 -9.00 3.75 -5.45
CA PRO A 104 -8.98 4.90 -4.53
C PRO A 104 -9.55 4.57 -3.14
N ILE A 105 -10.61 3.77 -3.08
CA ILE A 105 -11.22 3.35 -1.84
C ILE A 105 -10.27 2.42 -1.05
N PHE A 106 -9.61 1.50 -1.74
CA PHE A 106 -8.64 0.60 -1.11
C PHE A 106 -7.38 1.35 -0.67
N GLN A 107 -6.92 2.35 -1.44
CA GLN A 107 -5.82 3.24 -1.07
C GLN A 107 -6.09 3.96 0.26
N THR A 108 -7.33 4.40 0.48
CA THR A 108 -7.74 4.99 1.77
C THR A 108 -7.63 3.96 2.89
N THR A 109 -8.10 2.74 2.66
CA THR A 109 -8.03 1.64 3.63
C THR A 109 -6.59 1.28 3.99
N VAL A 110 -5.69 1.24 3.00
CA VAL A 110 -4.25 1.04 3.19
C VAL A 110 -3.68 2.13 4.10
N GLY A 111 -4.00 3.41 3.83
CA GLY A 111 -3.55 4.54 4.65
C GLY A 111 -4.03 4.49 6.10
N VAL A 112 -5.28 4.07 6.33
CA VAL A 112 -5.84 3.91 7.70
C VAL A 112 -5.03 2.94 8.53
N THR A 113 -4.47 1.89 7.91
CA THR A 113 -3.63 0.89 8.60
C THR A 113 -2.15 1.26 8.65
N GLY A 114 -1.77 2.42 8.13
CA GLY A 114 -0.37 2.83 8.00
C GLY A 114 0.38 2.06 6.90
N GLY A 115 -0.33 1.37 6.03
CA GLY A 115 0.23 0.65 4.90
C GLY A 115 0.75 1.56 3.80
N ILE A 116 1.56 1.00 2.92
CA ILE A 116 2.12 1.68 1.76
C ILE A 116 1.45 1.13 0.51
N GLY A 117 0.76 1.99 -0.23
CA GLY A 117 0.19 1.66 -1.53
C GLY A 117 0.97 2.34 -2.63
N ILE A 118 1.51 1.57 -3.56
CA ILE A 118 2.37 2.04 -4.64
C ILE A 118 1.69 1.84 -5.99
N ASP A 119 1.60 2.92 -6.75
CA ASP A 119 1.22 2.87 -8.15
C ASP A 119 2.49 2.67 -8.99
N LEU A 120 2.65 1.48 -9.54
CA LEU A 120 3.87 1.12 -10.27
C LEU A 120 3.93 1.74 -11.67
N GLN A 121 2.76 1.98 -12.32
CA GLN A 121 2.66 2.61 -13.64
C GLN A 121 3.69 2.10 -14.66
N ASN A 122 3.97 0.79 -14.65
CA ASN A 122 4.96 0.21 -15.56
C ASN A 122 4.41 -0.10 -16.96
N TRP A 123 3.16 0.28 -17.23
CA TRP A 123 2.53 0.16 -18.53
C TRP A 123 2.39 1.54 -19.18
N VAL A 124 3.01 1.70 -20.34
CA VAL A 124 2.94 2.93 -21.15
C VAL A 124 2.38 2.62 -22.52
N LYS A 125 1.84 3.65 -23.17
CA LYS A 125 1.41 3.52 -24.57
C LYS A 125 2.63 3.30 -25.46
N LYS A 126 2.61 2.25 -26.27
CA LYS A 126 3.63 2.03 -27.29
C LYS A 126 3.49 3.11 -28.35
N LEU A 127 4.59 3.77 -28.68
CA LEU A 127 4.62 4.85 -29.66
C LEU A 127 5.32 4.39 -30.94
N ASP A 128 4.90 4.95 -32.07
CA ASP A 128 5.60 4.82 -33.35
C ASP A 128 6.83 5.76 -33.43
N ALA A 129 7.51 5.78 -34.57
CA ALA A 129 8.68 6.62 -34.78
C ALA A 129 8.38 8.12 -34.74
N ASP A 130 7.13 8.52 -34.95
CA ASP A 130 6.66 9.90 -34.96
C ASP A 130 6.08 10.33 -33.60
N GLY A 131 6.08 9.41 -32.59
CA GLY A 131 5.59 9.64 -31.24
C GLY A 131 4.07 9.48 -31.07
N ASN A 132 3.36 8.91 -32.05
CA ASN A 132 1.93 8.64 -31.95
C ASN A 132 1.67 7.26 -31.34
N PRO A 133 0.57 7.09 -30.54
CA PRO A 133 0.21 5.78 -30.01
C PRO A 133 -0.10 4.78 -31.12
N ILE A 134 0.54 3.61 -31.07
CA ILE A 134 0.19 2.48 -31.93
C ILE A 134 -1.12 1.89 -31.44
N LEU A 135 -2.10 1.76 -32.33
CA LEU A 135 -3.42 1.22 -32.01
C LEU A 135 -3.53 -0.25 -32.43
N ASN A 136 -4.33 -1.02 -31.70
CA ASN A 136 -4.75 -2.37 -32.09
C ASN A 136 -5.93 -2.32 -33.07
N ASN A 137 -6.45 -3.47 -33.48
CA ASN A 137 -7.57 -3.58 -34.43
C ASN A 137 -8.88 -2.96 -33.92
N ASP A 138 -9.01 -2.73 -32.61
CA ASP A 138 -10.18 -2.11 -31.96
C ASP A 138 -9.94 -0.61 -31.66
N GLU A 139 -8.94 0.00 -32.30
CA GLU A 139 -8.55 1.40 -32.12
C GLU A 139 -8.10 1.77 -30.70
N ASN A 140 -7.72 0.77 -29.87
CA ASN A 140 -7.17 1.01 -28.55
C ASN A 140 -5.63 1.08 -28.59
N PRO A 141 -4.99 1.95 -27.77
CA PRO A 141 -3.54 2.00 -27.68
C PRO A 141 -2.95 0.66 -27.22
N ILE A 142 -1.96 0.18 -27.96
CA ILE A 142 -1.13 -0.94 -27.50
C ILE A 142 -0.28 -0.44 -26.33
N LEU A 143 -0.27 -1.22 -25.24
CA LEU A 143 0.56 -0.94 -24.06
C LEU A 143 1.82 -1.81 -24.10
N GLU A 144 2.92 -1.25 -23.61
CA GLU A 144 4.17 -1.98 -23.39
C GLU A 144 4.67 -1.75 -21.97
N GLN A 145 5.39 -2.72 -21.42
CA GLN A 145 6.02 -2.57 -20.11
C GLN A 145 7.31 -1.76 -20.24
N THR A 146 7.47 -0.77 -19.37
CA THR A 146 8.72 -0.01 -19.24
C THR A 146 9.78 -0.79 -18.47
N TYR A 147 9.33 -1.64 -17.56
CA TYR A 147 10.18 -2.56 -16.79
C TYR A 147 9.35 -3.77 -16.35
N SER A 148 10.02 -4.88 -16.11
CA SER A 148 9.43 -6.14 -15.66
C SER A 148 9.67 -6.31 -14.17
N VAL A 149 8.65 -6.78 -13.44
CA VAL A 149 8.75 -7.20 -12.04
C VAL A 149 8.30 -8.64 -11.96
N GLU A 150 9.17 -9.51 -11.49
CA GLU A 150 8.89 -10.93 -11.28
C GLU A 150 8.80 -11.26 -9.78
N THR A 151 8.14 -12.37 -9.44
CA THR A 151 8.14 -12.85 -8.06
C THR A 151 9.57 -13.15 -7.61
N GLY A 152 9.97 -12.58 -6.48
CA GLY A 152 11.34 -12.68 -5.96
C GLY A 152 12.25 -11.51 -6.35
N THR A 153 11.83 -10.62 -7.25
CA THR A 153 12.59 -9.39 -7.54
C THR A 153 12.69 -8.52 -6.27
N VAL A 154 13.90 -8.10 -5.98
CA VAL A 154 14.19 -7.18 -4.86
C VAL A 154 14.17 -5.74 -5.38
N LEU A 155 13.41 -4.89 -4.71
CA LEU A 155 13.23 -3.49 -5.06
C LEU A 155 13.60 -2.60 -3.88
N THR A 156 14.13 -1.41 -4.16
CA THR A 156 14.38 -0.38 -3.16
C THR A 156 13.37 0.75 -3.30
N ILE A 157 12.60 1.01 -2.24
CA ILE A 157 11.69 2.15 -2.16
C ILE A 157 12.41 3.29 -1.44
N ASN A 158 12.83 4.31 -2.20
CA ASN A 158 13.40 5.52 -1.64
C ASN A 158 12.28 6.52 -1.33
N THR A 159 11.88 6.60 -0.06
CA THR A 159 10.80 7.50 0.37
C THR A 159 11.19 8.97 0.40
N SER A 160 12.49 9.29 0.46
CA SER A 160 12.99 10.67 0.44
C SER A 160 12.92 11.25 -0.96
N ASP A 161 13.42 10.52 -1.94
CA ASP A 161 13.44 10.94 -3.34
C ASP A 161 12.16 10.52 -4.07
N LYS A 162 11.31 9.72 -3.40
CA LYS A 162 10.03 9.21 -3.92
C LYS A 162 10.20 8.38 -5.20
N LYS A 163 11.18 7.51 -5.19
CA LYS A 163 11.56 6.67 -6.33
C LYS A 163 11.51 5.20 -5.96
N LEU A 164 11.15 4.38 -6.93
CA LEU A 164 11.34 2.95 -6.91
C LEU A 164 12.60 2.65 -7.73
N LEU A 165 13.54 1.93 -7.14
CA LEU A 165 14.82 1.59 -7.73
C LEU A 165 14.95 0.07 -7.82
N ASN A 166 15.82 -0.41 -8.70
CA ASN A 166 16.22 -1.83 -8.73
C ASN A 166 17.00 -2.20 -7.45
N GLU A 167 17.34 -3.48 -7.28
CA GLU A 167 18.01 -3.99 -6.08
C GLU A 167 19.32 -3.26 -5.78
N ASP A 168 20.10 -2.95 -6.80
CA ASP A 168 21.39 -2.29 -6.67
C ASP A 168 21.25 -0.80 -6.32
N GLY A 169 20.01 -0.28 -6.29
CA GLY A 169 19.72 1.12 -5.98
C GLY A 169 20.23 2.11 -7.02
N GLY A 170 20.69 1.62 -8.18
CA GLY A 170 21.31 2.43 -9.23
C GLY A 170 20.31 2.99 -10.24
N ASP A 171 19.43 2.13 -10.73
CA ASP A 171 18.51 2.51 -11.80
C ASP A 171 17.12 2.85 -11.25
N GLU A 172 16.63 4.03 -11.60
CA GLU A 172 15.25 4.42 -11.33
C GLU A 172 14.31 3.66 -12.26
N LEU A 173 13.37 2.91 -11.66
CA LEU A 173 12.33 2.22 -12.40
C LEU A 173 11.13 3.13 -12.64
N VAL A 174 10.66 3.82 -11.60
CA VAL A 174 9.49 4.69 -11.69
C VAL A 174 9.48 5.75 -10.57
N ASP A 175 8.95 6.92 -10.88
CA ASP A 175 8.60 7.95 -9.90
C ASP A 175 7.31 7.54 -9.16
N VAL A 176 7.41 7.43 -7.84
CA VAL A 176 6.29 7.06 -6.97
C VAL A 176 5.83 8.23 -6.08
N ALA A 177 6.06 9.46 -6.50
CA ALA A 177 5.73 10.66 -5.73
C ALA A 177 4.25 10.74 -5.34
N SER A 178 3.34 10.27 -6.19
CA SER A 178 1.90 10.19 -5.91
C SER A 178 1.57 9.25 -4.73
N SER A 179 2.43 8.25 -4.50
CA SER A 179 2.31 7.29 -3.39
C SER A 179 2.82 7.85 -2.06
N PHE A 180 3.65 8.90 -2.07
CA PHE A 180 4.31 9.47 -0.89
C PHE A 180 4.01 10.97 -0.70
N THR A 181 2.73 11.33 -0.71
CA THR A 181 2.30 12.69 -0.34
C THR A 181 2.58 12.96 1.15
N PRO A 182 2.73 14.22 1.58
CA PRO A 182 2.96 14.56 2.99
C PRO A 182 1.96 13.90 3.94
N GLN A 183 0.67 13.89 3.58
CA GLN A 183 -0.39 13.27 4.38
C GLN A 183 -0.23 11.75 4.48
N LYS A 184 0.07 11.07 3.37
CA LYS A 184 0.30 9.61 3.37
C LYS A 184 1.54 9.27 4.21
N MET A 185 2.59 10.07 4.11
CA MET A 185 3.81 9.89 4.92
C MET A 185 3.55 10.08 6.42
N GLU A 186 2.65 10.99 6.80
CA GLU A 186 2.22 11.14 8.20
C GLU A 186 1.55 9.86 8.70
N PHE A 187 0.63 9.28 7.91
CA PHE A 187 -0.05 8.03 8.24
C PHE A 187 0.93 6.86 8.36
N ILE A 188 1.85 6.72 7.40
CA ILE A 188 2.87 5.66 7.41
C ILE A 188 3.74 5.74 8.67
N ARG A 189 4.25 6.95 8.98
CA ARG A 189 5.12 7.18 10.15
C ARG A 189 4.42 6.95 11.47
N ALA A 190 3.14 7.27 11.54
CA ALA A 190 2.34 7.07 12.75
C ALA A 190 1.84 5.63 12.93
N GLY A 191 1.91 4.79 11.90
CA GLY A 191 1.31 3.45 11.91
C GLY A 191 -0.20 3.47 11.66
N GLY A 192 -0.69 4.48 10.92
CA GLY A 192 -2.07 4.64 10.50
C GLY A 192 -2.80 5.83 11.12
N SER A 193 -3.97 6.12 10.57
CA SER A 193 -4.77 7.28 10.99
C SER A 193 -5.27 7.17 12.43
N TYR A 194 -5.60 5.99 12.90
CA TYR A 194 -6.03 5.78 14.30
C TYR A 194 -4.92 6.12 15.29
N ALA A 195 -3.67 5.76 14.99
CA ALA A 195 -2.54 6.10 15.84
C ALA A 195 -2.36 7.62 15.97
N ILE A 196 -2.60 8.39 14.90
CA ILE A 196 -2.59 9.86 14.94
C ILE A 196 -3.69 10.38 15.86
N VAL A 197 -4.92 9.86 15.72
CA VAL A 197 -6.06 10.29 16.55
C VAL A 197 -5.79 10.01 18.01
N PHE A 198 -5.39 8.80 18.36
CA PHE A 198 -5.04 8.44 19.74
C PHE A 198 -3.88 9.26 20.28
N GLY A 199 -2.83 9.47 19.49
CA GLY A 199 -1.69 10.30 19.88
C GLY A 199 -2.10 11.73 20.22
N LYS A 200 -2.96 12.34 19.40
CA LYS A 200 -3.51 13.68 19.65
C LYS A 200 -4.36 13.72 20.92
N MET A 201 -5.23 12.74 21.12
CA MET A 201 -6.06 12.66 22.35
C MET A 201 -5.21 12.53 23.61
N LEU A 202 -4.21 11.64 23.59
CA LEU A 202 -3.30 11.46 24.72
C LEU A 202 -2.47 12.71 24.99
N GLN A 203 -1.99 13.39 23.96
CA GLN A 203 -1.23 14.62 24.09
C GLN A 203 -2.10 15.74 24.71
N THR A 204 -3.34 15.91 24.23
CA THR A 204 -4.27 16.90 24.77
C THR A 204 -4.53 16.63 26.25
N PHE A 205 -4.88 15.39 26.59
CA PHE A 205 -5.14 14.98 27.96
C PHE A 205 -3.93 15.23 28.89
N ALA A 206 -2.73 14.87 28.43
CA ALA A 206 -1.50 15.06 29.19
C ALA A 206 -1.21 16.57 29.41
N CYS A 207 -1.35 17.39 28.38
CA CYS A 207 -1.13 18.83 28.48
C CYS A 207 -2.13 19.50 29.43
N GLU A 208 -3.41 19.14 29.36
CA GLU A 208 -4.44 19.62 30.26
C GLU A 208 -4.17 19.21 31.73
N THR A 209 -3.80 17.94 31.94
CA THR A 209 -3.51 17.40 33.27
C THR A 209 -2.29 18.07 33.93
N LEU A 210 -1.26 18.35 33.13
CA LEU A 210 0.02 18.90 33.59
C LEU A 210 0.06 20.43 33.57
N GLY A 211 -0.97 21.10 33.05
CA GLY A 211 -1.01 22.55 32.90
C GLY A 211 0.04 23.11 31.96
N ILE A 212 0.52 22.33 30.98
CA ILE A 212 1.51 22.73 30.00
C ILE A 212 0.87 23.05 28.66
N PRO A 213 1.38 24.06 27.93
CA PRO A 213 0.83 24.40 26.62
C PRO A 213 1.02 23.26 25.62
N LEU A 214 -0.01 23.02 24.81
CA LEU A 214 0.01 22.04 23.72
C LEU A 214 1.07 22.45 22.69
N LYS A 215 2.30 21.95 22.81
CA LYS A 215 3.31 22.08 21.78
C LYS A 215 3.13 20.91 20.81
N SER A 216 2.68 21.23 19.63
CA SER A 216 2.30 20.25 18.65
C SER A 216 3.51 19.60 17.98
N ALA A 217 3.93 18.47 18.52
CA ALA A 217 4.72 17.52 17.71
C ALA A 217 3.89 16.93 16.54
N PHE A 218 2.56 17.06 16.66
CA PHE A 218 1.55 16.65 15.68
C PHE A 218 0.70 17.86 15.24
N ALA A 219 1.25 19.09 15.27
CA ALA A 219 0.56 20.21 14.67
C ALA A 219 0.28 19.88 13.22
N PRO A 220 -0.95 20.04 12.74
CA PRO A 220 -1.17 20.03 11.31
C PRO A 220 -0.20 21.06 10.72
N SER A 221 0.56 20.65 9.69
CA SER A 221 1.26 21.58 8.83
C SER A 221 0.26 22.70 8.51
N LYS A 222 0.67 23.95 8.76
CA LYS A 222 -0.15 25.16 8.66
C LYS A 222 -1.33 24.99 7.72
N GLU A 223 -2.52 25.28 8.23
CA GLU A 223 -3.81 25.18 7.57
C GLU A 223 -3.72 25.33 6.06
N VAL A 224 -3.98 24.23 5.36
CA VAL A 224 -4.52 24.33 4.01
C VAL A 224 -5.93 24.87 4.22
N SER A 225 -6.07 26.19 4.13
CA SER A 225 -7.40 26.81 4.10
C SER A 225 -8.09 26.27 2.83
N VAL A 226 -8.89 25.25 2.99
CA VAL A 226 -9.90 24.89 2.01
C VAL A 226 -10.88 26.06 2.01
N LYS A 227 -10.64 27.04 1.16
CA LYS A 227 -11.67 28.02 0.83
C LYS A 227 -12.81 27.21 0.24
N GLY A 228 -13.87 27.06 1.03
CA GLY A 228 -15.09 26.41 0.62
C GLY A 228 -15.59 27.06 -0.66
N GLN A 229 -15.60 26.34 -1.75
CA GLN A 229 -16.48 26.63 -2.86
C GLN A 229 -17.87 26.22 -2.37
N GLY A 230 -18.67 27.25 -2.09
CA GLY A 230 -20.07 27.07 -1.74
C GLY A 230 -20.78 26.28 -2.83
N LEU A 231 -21.45 25.23 -2.42
CA LEU A 231 -22.52 24.61 -3.20
C LEU A 231 -23.70 25.58 -3.19
N THR A 232 -23.95 26.21 -4.31
CA THR A 232 -25.24 26.80 -4.66
C THR A 232 -26.06 25.80 -5.46
#